data_cec54314173de2f6fa89c0c464d91030
#
_entry.id   cec54314173de2f6fa89c0c464d91030
#
_cell.length_a   1.000
_cell.length_b   1.000
_cell.length_c   1.000
_cell.angle_alpha   90.00
_cell.angle_beta   90.00
_cell.angle_gamma   90.00
#
_symmetry.space_group_name_H-M   'P 1'
#
loop_
_entity.id
_entity.type
_entity.pdbx_description
1 polymer ?
#
loop_
_entity_poly.entity_id
_entity_poly.type
_entity_poly.pdbx_seq_one_letter_code
_entity_poly.pdbx_strand_id
1 'polypeptide(L)'
;MSKIFEEILAKRGVTEEFLRPKYSLERAKKLPDIEVAVARIKAAVNQDETVLVYGDYDVDGVTASTIMCEALKLAGVKRVEVMLPDRFIDGYGMSERCLERAVELGVSLVVTVDCGSNNAEVIKKLAEHKIDTVVTDHHELMNGVPERALAVVNPKRYDENEADLEKRELREICGAGVAFMVMQILVLEGLIPQNQEKWFLDLVLIGTICDSMVMNQINRELAYFGLIILQKTKRVGLLELMRVAGVQKIDSEAIGFQIGPRLNAGGRMESAEISLKLLMSKERAEAAMLAEELNRLNGERRTAQRAALEEILVDNEPVIVAAGNWHEGVLGIIAGRLVEKYRRPAFVLGETEGIYKGSGRSFGDFNLAEAIKAVNETLIGGGGHAAACGVKLKKEDLMRFKEAVNQYYRSLNLTEQEKYLEVTEDIQVDSLAELDVDLYEEMSVLQPFGQGNAEPIFELLNTKIKFVETLGAEKKHLKFTLEKDGNLFKALVFNAREEWFNLDKDATYNVHINLVLNEWRGRKTVESRLLQIKKSDPSD
;
A
#
# COMPACT_ATOMS: atom_id res chain seq x y z
N MET A 1 11.84 25.55 17.83
CA MET A 1 11.83 24.95 16.50
C MET A 1 13.16 25.30 15.88
N SER A 2 13.90 24.31 15.37
CA SER A 2 15.19 24.54 14.72
C SER A 2 15.00 25.22 13.38
N LYS A 3 16.00 25.99 12.93
CA LYS A 3 15.98 26.64 11.60
C LYS A 3 15.81 25.63 10.47
N ILE A 4 16.49 24.47 10.59
CA ILE A 4 16.39 23.37 9.62
C ILE A 4 14.93 22.88 9.49
N PHE A 5 14.24 22.68 10.60
CA PHE A 5 12.86 22.21 10.56
C PHE A 5 11.90 23.26 9.99
N GLU A 6 12.10 24.54 10.29
CA GLU A 6 11.34 25.65 9.69
C GLU A 6 11.52 25.69 8.16
N GLU A 7 12.74 25.50 7.67
CA GLU A 7 13.03 25.45 6.23
C GLU A 7 12.38 24.25 5.55
N ILE A 8 12.39 23.05 6.18
CA ILE A 8 11.69 21.86 5.67
C ILE A 8 10.17 22.13 5.57
N LEU A 9 9.56 22.70 6.59
CA LEU A 9 8.13 23.03 6.58
C LEU A 9 7.79 24.03 5.47
N ALA A 10 8.61 25.05 5.29
CA ALA A 10 8.44 26.05 4.25
C ALA A 10 8.58 25.46 2.84
N LYS A 11 9.64 24.67 2.59
CA LYS A 11 9.87 24.01 1.29
C LYS A 11 8.76 23.05 0.90
N ARG A 12 8.21 22.32 1.88
CA ARG A 12 7.10 21.38 1.68
C ARG A 12 5.72 22.03 1.65
N GLY A 13 5.61 23.32 1.99
CA GLY A 13 4.32 24.01 2.10
C GLY A 13 3.41 23.43 3.19
N VAL A 14 4.01 22.91 4.27
CA VAL A 14 3.27 22.26 5.37
C VAL A 14 2.46 23.30 6.14
N THR A 15 1.17 23.06 6.29
CA THR A 15 0.24 23.93 7.01
C THR A 15 0.13 23.57 8.51
N GLU A 16 -0.35 24.50 9.32
CA GLU A 16 -0.66 24.22 10.74
C GLU A 16 -1.71 23.11 10.89
N GLU A 17 -2.67 23.04 9.96
CA GLU A 17 -3.69 22.00 9.94
C GLU A 17 -3.09 20.62 9.64
N PHE A 18 -2.08 20.55 8.77
CA PHE A 18 -1.34 19.32 8.52
C PHE A 18 -0.57 18.85 9.75
N LEU A 19 0.05 19.78 10.49
CA LEU A 19 0.79 19.47 11.73
C LEU A 19 -0.14 19.06 12.88
N ARG A 20 -1.32 19.68 12.97
CA ARG A 20 -2.31 19.46 14.03
C ARG A 20 -3.68 19.17 13.46
N PRO A 21 -3.85 17.97 12.85
CA PRO A 21 -5.11 17.61 12.21
C PRO A 21 -6.26 17.57 13.23
N LYS A 22 -7.46 17.92 12.74
CA LYS A 22 -8.70 17.89 13.52
C LYS A 22 -9.62 16.83 12.96
N TYR A 23 -10.02 15.89 13.82
CA TYR A 23 -10.95 14.84 13.43
C TYR A 23 -12.33 15.42 13.05
N SER A 24 -12.83 15.01 11.88
CA SER A 24 -14.13 15.45 11.34
C SER A 24 -15.01 14.27 10.96
N LEU A 25 -16.27 14.28 11.43
CA LEU A 25 -17.32 13.36 10.97
C LEU A 25 -18.04 13.90 9.72
N GLU A 26 -18.13 15.24 9.61
CA GLU A 26 -18.96 15.90 8.59
C GLU A 26 -18.43 15.72 7.16
N ARG A 27 -17.13 15.46 7.02
CA ARG A 27 -16.50 15.26 5.71
C ARG A 27 -17.07 14.07 4.95
N ALA A 28 -17.49 13.02 5.65
CA ALA A 28 -18.12 11.85 5.08
C ALA A 28 -19.37 12.17 4.24
N LYS A 29 -20.10 13.26 4.58
CA LYS A 29 -21.27 13.73 3.82
C LYS A 29 -20.96 14.17 2.39
N LYS A 30 -19.68 14.43 2.09
CA LYS A 30 -19.26 14.81 0.73
C LYS A 30 -19.13 13.63 -0.23
N LEU A 31 -19.12 12.37 0.26
CA LEU A 31 -19.02 11.22 -0.62
C LEU A 31 -20.28 11.07 -1.50
N PRO A 32 -20.11 10.71 -2.78
CA PRO A 32 -21.25 10.46 -3.67
C PRO A 32 -22.14 9.35 -3.13
N ASP A 33 -23.45 9.47 -3.28
CA ASP A 33 -24.49 8.48 -2.92
C ASP A 33 -24.45 8.01 -1.44
N ILE A 34 -23.66 8.64 -0.57
CA ILE A 34 -23.49 8.21 0.83
C ILE A 34 -24.82 8.19 1.58
N GLU A 35 -25.68 9.17 1.35
CA GLU A 35 -27.01 9.26 1.99
C GLU A 35 -27.94 8.12 1.52
N VAL A 36 -27.89 7.79 0.23
CA VAL A 36 -28.66 6.67 -0.35
C VAL A 36 -28.18 5.34 0.23
N ALA A 37 -26.86 5.15 0.31
CA ALA A 37 -26.26 3.96 0.88
C ALA A 37 -26.67 3.75 2.35
N VAL A 38 -26.58 4.81 3.17
CA VAL A 38 -26.94 4.76 4.59
C VAL A 38 -28.44 4.58 4.78
N ALA A 39 -29.29 5.23 3.95
CA ALA A 39 -30.72 5.00 3.99
C ALA A 39 -31.09 3.53 3.70
N ARG A 40 -30.40 2.89 2.74
CA ARG A 40 -30.60 1.46 2.45
C ARG A 40 -30.15 0.55 3.60
N ILE A 41 -29.00 0.85 4.21
CA ILE A 41 -28.53 0.13 5.41
C ILE A 41 -29.54 0.27 6.56
N LYS A 42 -30.08 1.48 6.79
CA LYS A 42 -31.11 1.73 7.80
C LYS A 42 -32.39 0.94 7.53
N ALA A 43 -32.77 0.80 6.25
CA ALA A 43 -33.90 -0.06 5.88
C ALA A 43 -33.62 -1.53 6.21
N ALA A 44 -32.41 -2.03 5.95
CA ALA A 44 -32.01 -3.40 6.30
C ALA A 44 -32.06 -3.66 7.82
N VAL A 45 -31.64 -2.69 8.64
CA VAL A 45 -31.79 -2.75 10.11
C VAL A 45 -33.25 -2.86 10.51
N ASN A 46 -34.11 -1.96 9.98
CA ASN A 46 -35.53 -1.88 10.34
C ASN A 46 -36.35 -3.11 9.89
N GLN A 47 -35.94 -3.76 8.81
CA GLN A 47 -36.63 -4.92 8.23
C GLN A 47 -36.02 -6.26 8.64
N ASP A 48 -35.00 -6.23 9.54
CA ASP A 48 -34.29 -7.43 10.03
C ASP A 48 -33.68 -8.28 8.89
N GLU A 49 -33.13 -7.61 7.88
CA GLU A 49 -32.57 -8.25 6.70
C GLU A 49 -31.22 -8.91 6.98
N THR A 50 -30.90 -9.94 6.19
CA THR A 50 -29.54 -10.49 6.11
C THR A 50 -28.73 -9.66 5.12
N VAL A 51 -27.53 -9.23 5.50
CA VAL A 51 -26.62 -8.45 4.67
C VAL A 51 -25.34 -9.23 4.40
N LEU A 52 -24.91 -9.28 3.14
CA LEU A 52 -23.62 -9.81 2.74
C LEU A 52 -22.65 -8.65 2.50
N VAL A 53 -21.52 -8.63 3.22
CA VAL A 53 -20.36 -7.79 2.93
C VAL A 53 -19.45 -8.58 1.99
N TYR A 54 -19.14 -8.01 0.83
CA TYR A 54 -18.20 -8.60 -0.13
C TYR A 54 -17.00 -7.68 -0.30
N GLY A 55 -15.81 -8.16 0.11
CA GLY A 55 -14.58 -7.37 0.08
C GLY A 55 -13.59 -7.80 -0.98
N ASP A 56 -12.36 -7.24 -0.93
CA ASP A 56 -11.19 -7.74 -1.65
C ASP A 56 -10.27 -8.57 -0.75
N TYR A 57 -9.32 -9.28 -1.34
CA TYR A 57 -8.43 -10.24 -0.66
C TYR A 57 -7.15 -9.62 -0.09
N ASP A 58 -6.86 -8.37 -0.36
CA ASP A 58 -5.66 -7.72 0.17
C ASP A 58 -5.91 -7.05 1.54
N VAL A 59 -4.92 -6.31 2.05
CA VAL A 59 -5.04 -5.69 3.38
C VAL A 59 -6.11 -4.64 3.43
N ASP A 60 -6.27 -3.83 2.37
CA ASP A 60 -7.29 -2.79 2.34
C ASP A 60 -8.68 -3.42 2.31
N GLY A 61 -8.93 -4.40 1.43
CA GLY A 61 -10.18 -5.13 1.37
C GLY A 61 -10.52 -5.87 2.67
N VAL A 62 -9.53 -6.50 3.31
CA VAL A 62 -9.74 -7.20 4.60
C VAL A 62 -10.05 -6.22 5.73
N THR A 63 -9.36 -5.07 5.80
CA THR A 63 -9.64 -4.03 6.82
C THR A 63 -10.97 -3.34 6.56
N ALA A 64 -11.30 -3.03 5.31
CA ALA A 64 -12.59 -2.49 4.89
C ALA A 64 -13.75 -3.44 5.23
N SER A 65 -13.57 -4.74 4.95
CA SER A 65 -14.56 -5.79 5.29
C SER A 65 -14.79 -5.89 6.79
N THR A 66 -13.73 -5.81 7.58
CA THR A 66 -13.82 -5.83 9.05
C THR A 66 -14.55 -4.59 9.55
N ILE A 67 -14.23 -3.39 9.05
CA ILE A 67 -14.91 -2.14 9.42
C ILE A 67 -16.40 -2.22 9.08
N MET A 68 -16.75 -2.58 7.84
CA MET A 68 -18.14 -2.62 7.39
C MET A 68 -18.95 -3.65 8.15
N CYS A 69 -18.43 -4.87 8.34
CA CYS A 69 -19.10 -5.92 9.09
C CYS A 69 -19.39 -5.49 10.54
N GLU A 70 -18.40 -4.95 11.25
CA GLU A 70 -18.58 -4.49 12.63
C GLU A 70 -19.49 -3.24 12.69
N ALA A 71 -19.40 -2.32 11.72
CA ALA A 71 -20.28 -1.15 11.62
C ALA A 71 -21.76 -1.55 11.44
N LEU A 72 -22.05 -2.50 10.54
CA LEU A 72 -23.41 -3.02 10.33
C LEU A 72 -23.96 -3.69 11.59
N LYS A 73 -23.14 -4.49 12.28
CA LYS A 73 -23.52 -5.11 13.56
C LYS A 73 -23.80 -4.08 14.66
N LEU A 74 -22.96 -3.05 14.76
CA LEU A 74 -23.15 -1.95 15.72
C LEU A 74 -24.40 -1.11 15.39
N ALA A 75 -24.74 -0.95 14.10
CA ALA A 75 -25.94 -0.28 13.65
C ALA A 75 -27.22 -1.10 13.87
N GLY A 76 -27.12 -2.38 14.23
CA GLY A 76 -28.26 -3.25 14.59
C GLY A 76 -28.63 -4.29 13.54
N VAL A 77 -27.85 -4.48 12.47
CA VAL A 77 -28.04 -5.60 11.53
C VAL A 77 -27.72 -6.90 12.24
N LYS A 78 -28.74 -7.79 12.39
CA LYS A 78 -28.60 -9.02 13.17
C LYS A 78 -27.81 -10.11 12.47
N ARG A 79 -27.88 -10.17 11.14
CA ARG A 79 -27.22 -11.20 10.33
C ARG A 79 -26.35 -10.53 9.28
N VAL A 80 -25.05 -10.50 9.54
CA VAL A 80 -24.02 -9.99 8.63
C VAL A 80 -23.08 -11.12 8.30
N GLU A 81 -23.07 -11.51 7.05
CA GLU A 81 -22.12 -12.46 6.47
C GLU A 81 -21.02 -11.70 5.76
N VAL A 82 -19.83 -12.27 5.69
CA VAL A 82 -18.69 -11.67 4.98
C VAL A 82 -18.13 -12.69 4.02
N MET A 83 -17.83 -12.28 2.80
CA MET A 83 -17.18 -13.08 1.78
C MET A 83 -16.03 -12.28 1.15
N LEU A 84 -14.89 -12.94 1.01
CA LEU A 84 -13.76 -12.44 0.25
C LEU A 84 -13.54 -13.30 -0.99
N PRO A 85 -13.10 -12.73 -2.13
CA PRO A 85 -12.75 -13.53 -3.30
C PRO A 85 -11.51 -14.37 -3.04
N ASP A 86 -11.44 -15.51 -3.70
CA ASP A 86 -10.21 -16.29 -3.80
C ASP A 86 -9.37 -15.75 -4.98
N ARG A 87 -8.18 -15.24 -4.68
CA ARG A 87 -7.27 -14.66 -5.67
C ARG A 87 -7.00 -15.57 -6.86
N PHE A 88 -6.93 -16.88 -6.63
CA PHE A 88 -6.53 -17.87 -7.62
C PHE A 88 -7.70 -18.36 -8.47
N ILE A 89 -8.91 -18.37 -7.89
CA ILE A 89 -10.14 -18.87 -8.51
C ILE A 89 -10.97 -17.72 -9.08
N ASP A 90 -11.27 -16.73 -8.26
CA ASP A 90 -12.16 -15.60 -8.61
C ASP A 90 -11.42 -14.47 -9.33
N GLY A 91 -10.12 -14.28 -9.02
CA GLY A 91 -9.37 -13.11 -9.44
C GLY A 91 -9.74 -11.87 -8.63
N TYR A 92 -9.68 -10.70 -9.27
CA TYR A 92 -10.00 -9.41 -8.64
C TYR A 92 -11.46 -9.03 -8.89
N GLY A 93 -12.11 -8.47 -7.86
CA GLY A 93 -13.47 -7.95 -7.89
C GLY A 93 -14.55 -9.01 -7.66
N MET A 94 -15.81 -8.64 -7.94
CA MET A 94 -16.95 -9.54 -7.72
C MET A 94 -16.99 -10.66 -8.77
N SER A 95 -17.15 -11.89 -8.30
CA SER A 95 -17.32 -13.09 -9.12
C SER A 95 -18.75 -13.62 -9.09
N GLU A 96 -19.07 -14.59 -9.95
CA GLU A 96 -20.36 -15.31 -9.94
C GLU A 96 -20.61 -15.99 -8.57
N ARG A 97 -19.57 -16.39 -7.86
CA ARG A 97 -19.67 -16.97 -6.51
C ARG A 97 -20.27 -15.99 -5.51
N CYS A 98 -20.12 -14.68 -5.72
CA CYS A 98 -20.82 -13.67 -4.92
C CYS A 98 -22.32 -13.79 -5.09
N LEU A 99 -22.81 -13.90 -6.33
CA LEU A 99 -24.23 -14.09 -6.62
C LEU A 99 -24.75 -15.41 -6.03
N GLU A 100 -24.06 -16.51 -6.28
CA GLU A 100 -24.42 -17.83 -5.75
C GLU A 100 -24.55 -17.80 -4.22
N ARG A 101 -23.57 -17.20 -3.54
CA ARG A 101 -23.57 -17.08 -2.08
C ARG A 101 -24.67 -16.16 -1.56
N ALA A 102 -24.93 -15.06 -2.24
CA ALA A 102 -26.01 -14.14 -1.88
C ALA A 102 -27.39 -14.80 -1.98
N VAL A 103 -27.63 -15.58 -3.05
CA VAL A 103 -28.87 -16.35 -3.22
C VAL A 103 -28.99 -17.48 -2.19
N GLU A 104 -27.91 -18.24 -1.93
CA GLU A 104 -27.89 -19.30 -0.93
C GLU A 104 -28.24 -18.79 0.47
N LEU A 105 -27.69 -17.65 0.84
CA LEU A 105 -27.93 -17.03 2.16
C LEU A 105 -29.28 -16.30 2.23
N GLY A 106 -29.96 -16.11 1.10
CA GLY A 106 -31.22 -15.35 1.02
C GLY A 106 -31.05 -13.89 1.45
N VAL A 107 -29.92 -13.27 1.10
CA VAL A 107 -29.68 -11.86 1.41
C VAL A 107 -30.51 -10.95 0.52
N SER A 108 -30.89 -9.79 1.02
CA SER A 108 -31.58 -8.75 0.26
C SER A 108 -30.68 -7.55 -0.06
N LEU A 109 -29.50 -7.50 0.58
CA LEU A 109 -28.52 -6.45 0.39
C LEU A 109 -27.09 -7.02 0.34
N VAL A 110 -26.35 -6.70 -0.70
CA VAL A 110 -24.90 -6.85 -0.79
C VAL A 110 -24.27 -5.47 -0.60
N VAL A 111 -23.32 -5.35 0.32
CA VAL A 111 -22.46 -4.17 0.47
C VAL A 111 -21.06 -4.56 0.04
N THR A 112 -20.58 -4.02 -1.08
CA THR A 112 -19.19 -4.26 -1.47
C THR A 112 -18.27 -3.27 -0.77
N VAL A 113 -17.05 -3.68 -0.48
CA VAL A 113 -16.00 -2.83 0.08
C VAL A 113 -14.70 -3.06 -0.67
N ASP A 114 -14.04 -1.98 -1.06
CA ASP A 114 -12.76 -2.01 -1.78
C ASP A 114 -12.85 -2.74 -3.16
N CYS A 115 -14.03 -2.84 -3.69
CA CYS A 115 -14.33 -3.40 -5.01
C CYS A 115 -15.77 -3.07 -5.42
N GLY A 116 -16.14 -3.45 -6.65
CA GLY A 116 -17.53 -3.37 -7.13
C GLY A 116 -17.74 -2.32 -8.22
N SER A 117 -16.98 -1.25 -8.24
CA SER A 117 -17.14 -0.16 -9.24
C SER A 117 -17.05 -0.64 -10.69
N ASN A 118 -16.31 -1.70 -10.95
CA ASN A 118 -16.10 -2.25 -12.30
C ASN A 118 -16.83 -3.59 -12.53
N ASN A 119 -17.78 -3.98 -11.66
CA ASN A 119 -18.45 -5.27 -11.69
C ASN A 119 -19.94 -5.17 -12.11
N ALA A 120 -20.25 -4.32 -13.10
CA ALA A 120 -21.62 -4.03 -13.54
C ALA A 120 -22.45 -5.28 -13.89
N GLU A 121 -21.84 -6.32 -14.48
CA GLU A 121 -22.55 -7.54 -14.88
C GLU A 121 -23.03 -8.37 -13.67
N VAL A 122 -22.18 -8.53 -12.65
CA VAL A 122 -22.57 -9.26 -11.43
C VAL A 122 -23.62 -8.48 -10.66
N ILE A 123 -23.46 -7.15 -10.55
CA ILE A 123 -24.44 -6.26 -9.91
C ILE A 123 -25.79 -6.34 -10.63
N LYS A 124 -25.81 -6.36 -11.96
CA LYS A 124 -27.03 -6.55 -12.76
C LYS A 124 -27.73 -7.87 -12.43
N LYS A 125 -26.98 -8.97 -12.35
CA LYS A 125 -27.53 -10.28 -11.99
C LYS A 125 -28.09 -10.30 -10.56
N LEU A 126 -27.41 -9.66 -9.59
CA LEU A 126 -27.96 -9.47 -8.25
C LEU A 126 -29.30 -8.73 -8.27
N ALA A 127 -29.40 -7.64 -9.03
CA ALA A 127 -30.64 -6.88 -9.16
C ALA A 127 -31.78 -7.70 -9.83
N GLU A 128 -31.46 -8.59 -10.78
CA GLU A 128 -32.43 -9.53 -11.39
C GLU A 128 -33.00 -10.51 -10.35
N HIS A 129 -32.19 -10.86 -9.32
CA HIS A 129 -32.61 -11.66 -8.16
C HIS A 129 -33.24 -10.82 -7.03
N LYS A 130 -33.50 -9.52 -7.27
CA LYS A 130 -34.05 -8.57 -6.28
C LYS A 130 -33.15 -8.38 -5.06
N ILE A 131 -31.86 -8.47 -5.27
CA ILE A 131 -30.83 -8.21 -4.27
C ILE A 131 -30.25 -6.84 -4.58
N ASP A 132 -30.40 -5.89 -3.66
CA ASP A 132 -29.81 -4.56 -3.79
C ASP A 132 -28.29 -4.63 -3.59
N THR A 133 -27.58 -3.77 -4.30
CA THR A 133 -26.13 -3.62 -4.14
C THR A 133 -25.78 -2.20 -3.78
N VAL A 134 -25.08 -2.02 -2.68
CA VAL A 134 -24.39 -0.77 -2.28
C VAL A 134 -22.91 -0.99 -2.51
N VAL A 135 -22.33 -0.25 -3.44
CA VAL A 135 -20.89 -0.29 -3.72
C VAL A 135 -20.19 0.75 -2.86
N THR A 136 -19.16 0.33 -2.09
CA THR A 136 -18.22 1.23 -1.42
C THR A 136 -16.81 0.90 -1.91
N ASP A 137 -16.23 1.80 -2.70
CA ASP A 137 -15.01 1.51 -3.46
C ASP A 137 -14.19 2.80 -3.66
N HIS A 138 -12.94 2.67 -4.08
CA HIS A 138 -12.05 3.79 -4.38
C HIS A 138 -11.28 3.61 -5.69
N HIS A 139 -11.51 2.51 -6.40
CA HIS A 139 -10.88 2.24 -7.69
C HIS A 139 -11.45 3.10 -8.82
N GLU A 140 -10.65 3.33 -9.86
CA GLU A 140 -11.09 4.06 -11.05
C GLU A 140 -12.25 3.35 -11.76
N LEU A 141 -13.23 4.14 -12.23
CA LEU A 141 -14.41 3.63 -12.92
C LEU A 141 -14.09 3.46 -14.42
N MET A 142 -13.62 2.27 -14.79
CA MET A 142 -13.20 1.97 -16.17
C MET A 142 -14.35 2.02 -17.19
N ASN A 143 -15.56 1.67 -16.77
CA ASN A 143 -16.75 1.55 -17.62
C ASN A 143 -17.90 2.43 -17.14
N GLY A 144 -17.61 3.49 -16.38
CA GLY A 144 -18.61 4.34 -15.74
C GLY A 144 -19.25 3.70 -14.50
N VAL A 145 -20.23 4.39 -13.94
CA VAL A 145 -20.92 3.95 -12.72
C VAL A 145 -21.85 2.77 -13.06
N PRO A 146 -21.81 1.65 -12.30
CA PRO A 146 -22.70 0.50 -12.55
C PRO A 146 -24.18 0.87 -12.32
N GLU A 147 -24.94 0.95 -13.42
CA GLU A 147 -26.32 1.47 -13.45
C GLU A 147 -27.32 0.72 -12.55
N ARG A 148 -27.06 -0.55 -12.24
CA ARG A 148 -27.94 -1.39 -11.43
C ARG A 148 -27.56 -1.43 -9.95
N ALA A 149 -26.47 -0.79 -9.55
CA ALA A 149 -26.18 -0.54 -8.14
C ALA A 149 -27.19 0.47 -7.58
N LEU A 150 -27.69 0.24 -6.38
CA LEU A 150 -28.58 1.16 -5.69
C LEU A 150 -27.85 2.44 -5.28
N ALA A 151 -26.60 2.30 -4.85
CA ALA A 151 -25.70 3.40 -4.53
C ALA A 151 -24.26 3.02 -4.88
N VAL A 152 -23.47 4.02 -5.31
CA VAL A 152 -22.04 3.84 -5.58
C VAL A 152 -21.27 4.92 -4.84
N VAL A 153 -20.82 4.58 -3.64
CA VAL A 153 -20.00 5.43 -2.79
C VAL A 153 -18.55 5.27 -3.22
N ASN A 154 -18.15 6.03 -4.23
CA ASN A 154 -16.80 6.02 -4.76
C ASN A 154 -16.35 7.44 -5.07
N PRO A 155 -15.29 7.96 -4.36
CA PRO A 155 -14.80 9.31 -4.56
C PRO A 155 -14.15 9.56 -5.91
N LYS A 156 -13.76 8.51 -6.67
CA LYS A 156 -13.26 8.64 -8.05
C LYS A 156 -14.35 9.11 -9.04
N ARG A 157 -15.59 9.24 -8.59
CA ARG A 157 -16.65 9.90 -9.36
C ARG A 157 -16.49 11.42 -9.46
N TYR A 158 -15.68 12.03 -8.61
CA TYR A 158 -15.28 13.42 -8.73
C TYR A 158 -14.24 13.60 -9.84
N ASP A 159 -14.26 14.79 -10.47
CA ASP A 159 -13.24 15.17 -11.43
C ASP A 159 -11.86 15.33 -10.73
N GLU A 160 -10.77 15.02 -11.44
CA GLU A 160 -9.41 15.24 -10.92
C GLU A 160 -9.13 16.73 -10.66
N ASN A 161 -9.80 17.61 -11.42
CA ASN A 161 -9.72 19.06 -11.29
C ASN A 161 -10.89 19.67 -10.49
N GLU A 162 -11.57 18.85 -9.66
CA GLU A 162 -12.66 19.32 -8.80
C GLU A 162 -12.25 20.56 -8.00
N ALA A 163 -13.09 21.59 -8.05
CA ALA A 163 -12.79 22.89 -7.41
C ALA A 163 -12.84 22.79 -5.86
N ASP A 164 -13.69 21.94 -5.31
CA ASP A 164 -13.72 21.64 -3.88
C ASP A 164 -12.51 20.80 -3.51
N LEU A 165 -11.56 21.38 -2.80
CA LEU A 165 -10.32 20.74 -2.38
C LEU A 165 -10.58 19.44 -1.59
N GLU A 166 -11.55 19.43 -0.67
CA GLU A 166 -11.85 18.23 0.11
C GLU A 166 -12.38 17.09 -0.77
N LYS A 167 -13.20 17.38 -1.77
CA LYS A 167 -13.66 16.35 -2.72
C LYS A 167 -12.51 15.80 -3.56
N ARG A 168 -11.57 16.68 -3.98
CA ARG A 168 -10.37 16.25 -4.71
C ARG A 168 -9.46 15.39 -3.84
N GLU A 169 -9.28 15.73 -2.57
CA GLU A 169 -8.51 14.94 -1.62
C GLU A 169 -9.17 13.61 -1.27
N LEU A 170 -10.51 13.58 -1.19
CA LEU A 170 -11.28 12.34 -0.98
C LEU A 170 -11.03 11.31 -2.09
N ARG A 171 -10.69 11.71 -3.32
CA ARG A 171 -10.32 10.78 -4.40
C ARG A 171 -9.17 9.84 -4.02
N GLU A 172 -8.35 10.22 -3.05
CA GLU A 172 -7.16 9.50 -2.64
C GLU A 172 -7.33 8.70 -1.32
N ILE A 173 -8.57 8.46 -0.88
CA ILE A 173 -8.80 7.58 0.27
C ILE A 173 -8.86 6.11 -0.17
N CYS A 174 -8.44 5.19 0.69
CA CYS A 174 -8.49 3.76 0.47
C CYS A 174 -9.90 3.16 0.72
N GLY A 175 -10.11 1.90 0.35
CA GLY A 175 -11.39 1.20 0.58
C GLY A 175 -11.79 1.14 2.05
N ALA A 176 -10.82 0.91 2.98
CA ALA A 176 -11.07 1.01 4.42
C ALA A 176 -11.50 2.42 4.84
N GLY A 177 -10.96 3.46 4.21
CA GLY A 177 -11.36 4.85 4.43
C GLY A 177 -12.80 5.11 3.99
N VAL A 178 -13.22 4.59 2.82
CA VAL A 178 -14.60 4.69 2.33
C VAL A 178 -15.56 3.95 3.28
N ALA A 179 -15.25 2.72 3.65
CA ALA A 179 -16.05 1.93 4.61
C ALA A 179 -16.19 2.66 5.97
N PHE A 180 -15.10 3.26 6.44
CA PHE A 180 -15.09 4.06 7.66
C PHE A 180 -15.98 5.31 7.55
N MET A 181 -15.98 6.00 6.42
CA MET A 181 -16.84 7.16 6.21
C MET A 181 -18.33 6.78 6.15
N VAL A 182 -18.69 5.61 5.64
CA VAL A 182 -20.05 5.07 5.79
C VAL A 182 -20.41 4.91 7.28
N MET A 183 -19.48 4.33 8.07
CA MET A 183 -19.66 4.20 9.52
C MET A 183 -19.83 5.55 10.21
N GLN A 184 -19.09 6.58 9.80
CA GLN A 184 -19.25 7.95 10.33
C GLN A 184 -20.66 8.50 10.11
N ILE A 185 -21.27 8.27 8.94
CA ILE A 185 -22.65 8.69 8.70
C ILE A 185 -23.63 7.88 9.55
N LEU A 186 -23.41 6.57 9.74
CA LEU A 186 -24.24 5.77 10.67
C LEU A 186 -24.17 6.31 12.12
N VAL A 187 -23.03 6.87 12.54
CA VAL A 187 -22.90 7.60 13.82
C VAL A 187 -23.72 8.89 13.81
N LEU A 188 -23.61 9.71 12.75
CA LEU A 188 -24.38 10.96 12.62
C LEU A 188 -25.88 10.73 12.60
N GLU A 189 -26.33 9.62 11.99
CA GLU A 189 -27.74 9.19 11.98
C GLU A 189 -28.21 8.53 13.30
N GLY A 190 -27.31 8.43 14.28
CA GLY A 190 -27.63 7.86 15.61
C GLY A 190 -27.80 6.34 15.67
N LEU A 191 -27.42 5.60 14.59
CA LEU A 191 -27.46 4.14 14.55
C LEU A 191 -26.28 3.51 15.29
N ILE A 192 -25.17 4.21 15.35
CA ILE A 192 -23.97 3.81 16.10
C ILE A 192 -23.69 4.88 17.17
N PRO A 193 -23.37 4.49 18.43
CA PRO A 193 -23.02 5.43 19.49
C PRO A 193 -21.80 6.28 19.10
N GLN A 194 -21.81 7.58 19.43
CA GLN A 194 -20.71 8.50 19.18
C GLN A 194 -19.39 8.03 19.81
N ASN A 195 -18.30 8.26 19.11
CA ASN A 195 -16.93 7.88 19.44
C ASN A 195 -16.62 6.38 19.37
N GLN A 196 -17.57 5.51 19.05
CA GLN A 196 -17.30 4.11 18.78
C GLN A 196 -16.50 3.95 17.49
N GLU A 197 -16.77 4.77 16.48
CA GLU A 197 -16.10 4.76 15.20
C GLU A 197 -14.58 4.97 15.32
N LYS A 198 -14.13 5.76 16.29
CA LYS A 198 -12.72 6.10 16.46
C LYS A 198 -11.82 4.88 16.69
N TRP A 199 -12.35 3.83 17.28
CA TRP A 199 -11.60 2.59 17.52
C TRP A 199 -11.28 1.82 16.24
N PHE A 200 -11.90 2.19 15.10
CA PHE A 200 -11.64 1.60 13.80
C PHE A 200 -10.57 2.34 12.98
N LEU A 201 -10.09 3.47 13.48
CA LEU A 201 -9.02 4.21 12.83
C LEU A 201 -7.69 3.43 12.78
N ASP A 202 -7.50 2.43 13.64
CA ASP A 202 -6.37 1.49 13.53
C ASP A 202 -6.42 0.69 12.22
N LEU A 203 -7.59 0.22 11.81
CA LEU A 203 -7.79 -0.49 10.55
C LEU A 203 -7.69 0.44 9.34
N VAL A 204 -8.25 1.65 9.43
CA VAL A 204 -8.15 2.67 8.38
C VAL A 204 -6.67 3.02 8.12
N LEU A 205 -5.88 3.22 9.16
CA LEU A 205 -4.44 3.48 9.04
C LEU A 205 -3.73 2.31 8.32
N ILE A 206 -4.04 1.07 8.71
CA ILE A 206 -3.42 -0.12 8.13
C ILE A 206 -3.76 -0.22 6.63
N GLY A 207 -5.03 -0.04 6.24
CA GLY A 207 -5.46 0.00 4.84
C GLY A 207 -4.74 1.11 4.08
N THR A 208 -4.78 2.36 4.58
CA THR A 208 -4.16 3.53 3.95
C THR A 208 -2.66 3.35 3.68
N ILE A 209 -1.90 2.80 4.64
CA ILE A 209 -0.46 2.56 4.49
C ILE A 209 -0.19 1.39 3.54
N CYS A 210 -0.94 0.29 3.65
CA CYS A 210 -0.70 -0.91 2.87
C CYS A 210 -1.09 -0.76 1.40
N ASP A 211 -2.11 0.06 1.12
CA ASP A 211 -2.51 0.42 -0.24
C ASP A 211 -1.71 1.62 -0.80
N SER A 212 -0.73 2.10 -0.05
CA SER A 212 0.19 3.17 -0.47
C SER A 212 -0.53 4.47 -0.88
N MET A 213 -1.58 4.84 -0.17
CA MET A 213 -2.35 6.04 -0.47
C MET A 213 -1.55 7.32 -0.21
N VAL A 214 -1.83 8.35 -1.01
CA VAL A 214 -1.18 9.67 -0.87
C VAL A 214 -1.57 10.29 0.47
N MET A 215 -0.58 10.70 1.27
CA MET A 215 -0.76 11.39 2.56
C MET A 215 -1.15 12.88 2.36
N ASN A 216 -2.27 13.12 1.64
CA ASN A 216 -2.90 14.42 1.58
C ASN A 216 -3.50 14.80 2.95
N GLN A 217 -4.16 15.95 3.08
CA GLN A 217 -4.69 16.42 4.35
C GLN A 217 -5.67 15.42 4.99
N ILE A 218 -6.55 14.78 4.20
CA ILE A 218 -7.57 13.84 4.69
C ILE A 218 -6.93 12.53 5.16
N ASN A 219 -6.11 11.91 4.31
CA ASN A 219 -5.42 10.66 4.68
C ASN A 219 -4.46 10.87 5.85
N ARG A 220 -3.80 12.03 5.90
CA ARG A 220 -2.94 12.43 7.02
C ARG A 220 -3.73 12.53 8.31
N GLU A 221 -4.92 13.13 8.30
CA GLU A 221 -5.81 13.21 9.46
C GLU A 221 -6.19 11.82 9.96
N LEU A 222 -6.74 10.98 9.06
CA LEU A 222 -7.15 9.62 9.41
C LEU A 222 -5.98 8.78 9.93
N ALA A 223 -4.81 8.88 9.27
CA ALA A 223 -3.62 8.16 9.65
C ALA A 223 -3.00 8.65 10.96
N TYR A 224 -3.02 9.95 11.24
CA TYR A 224 -2.56 10.52 12.50
C TYR A 224 -3.35 9.98 13.69
N PHE A 225 -4.68 10.05 13.62
CA PHE A 225 -5.52 9.50 14.67
C PHE A 225 -5.46 7.97 14.70
N GLY A 226 -5.34 7.32 13.54
CA GLY A 226 -5.16 5.88 13.42
C GLY A 226 -3.89 5.39 14.13
N LEU A 227 -2.79 6.13 14.04
CA LEU A 227 -1.54 5.79 14.74
C LEU A 227 -1.73 5.86 16.27
N ILE A 228 -2.44 6.88 16.76
CA ILE A 228 -2.76 7.01 18.19
C ILE A 228 -3.65 5.85 18.67
N ILE A 229 -4.62 5.44 17.85
CA ILE A 229 -5.52 4.33 18.18
C ILE A 229 -4.78 2.99 18.09
N LEU A 230 -3.96 2.75 17.07
CA LEU A 230 -3.20 1.52 16.93
C LEU A 230 -2.26 1.28 18.11
N GLN A 231 -1.62 2.33 18.64
CA GLN A 231 -0.80 2.26 19.85
C GLN A 231 -1.61 1.88 21.11
N LYS A 232 -2.92 2.06 21.08
CA LYS A 232 -3.86 1.78 22.20
C LYS A 232 -4.87 0.70 21.83
N THR A 233 -4.68 0.03 20.70
CA THR A 233 -5.65 -0.94 20.19
C THR A 233 -5.97 -2.01 21.22
N LYS A 234 -7.23 -2.37 21.29
CA LYS A 234 -7.73 -3.51 22.09
C LYS A 234 -8.11 -4.69 21.21
N ARG A 235 -7.88 -4.56 19.90
CA ARG A 235 -8.16 -5.60 18.92
C ARG A 235 -7.17 -6.75 19.12
N VAL A 236 -7.68 -7.86 19.68
CA VAL A 236 -6.86 -9.00 20.10
C VAL A 236 -6.02 -9.54 18.93
N GLY A 237 -6.61 -9.61 17.72
CA GLY A 237 -5.92 -10.03 16.51
C GLY A 237 -4.70 -9.17 16.17
N LEU A 238 -4.81 -7.84 16.27
CA LEU A 238 -3.69 -6.94 16.01
C LEU A 238 -2.59 -7.06 17.08
N LEU A 239 -2.98 -7.22 18.34
CA LEU A 239 -2.02 -7.42 19.45
C LEU A 239 -1.18 -8.69 19.25
N GLU A 240 -1.81 -9.80 18.90
CA GLU A 240 -1.10 -11.06 18.65
C GLU A 240 -0.28 -11.00 17.35
N LEU A 241 -0.78 -10.33 16.31
CA LEU A 241 -0.02 -10.14 15.07
C LEU A 241 1.25 -9.30 15.30
N MET A 242 1.15 -8.21 16.05
CA MET A 242 2.30 -7.38 16.41
C MET A 242 3.31 -8.16 17.27
N ARG A 243 2.82 -9.01 18.18
CA ARG A 243 3.66 -9.89 19.00
C ARG A 243 4.49 -10.85 18.14
N VAL A 244 3.86 -11.60 17.23
CA VAL A 244 4.57 -12.56 16.36
C VAL A 244 5.44 -11.88 15.31
N ALA A 245 5.08 -10.65 14.92
CA ALA A 245 5.87 -9.82 14.03
C ALA A 245 7.11 -9.23 14.71
N GLY A 246 7.18 -9.22 16.05
CA GLY A 246 8.27 -8.62 16.81
C GLY A 246 8.29 -7.08 16.72
N VAL A 247 7.11 -6.46 16.57
CA VAL A 247 6.99 -4.99 16.48
C VAL A 247 7.44 -4.35 17.78
N GLN A 248 8.49 -3.53 17.72
CA GLN A 248 9.03 -2.81 18.87
C GLN A 248 8.50 -1.37 18.95
N LYS A 249 8.32 -0.74 17.80
CA LYS A 249 7.77 0.61 17.64
C LYS A 249 6.66 0.57 16.61
N ILE A 250 5.54 1.20 16.93
CA ILE A 250 4.38 1.29 16.04
C ILE A 250 4.48 2.60 15.25
N ASP A 251 4.82 2.49 13.97
CA ASP A 251 4.90 3.58 13.00
C ASP A 251 4.55 3.06 11.58
N SER A 252 4.62 3.93 10.57
CA SER A 252 4.33 3.57 9.19
C SER A 252 5.22 2.44 8.66
N GLU A 253 6.50 2.41 9.08
CA GLU A 253 7.45 1.37 8.66
C GLU A 253 7.05 0.00 9.23
N ALA A 254 6.68 -0.06 10.50
CA ALA A 254 6.17 -1.30 11.11
C ALA A 254 4.88 -1.80 10.43
N ILE A 255 3.99 -0.87 10.06
CA ILE A 255 2.76 -1.23 9.33
C ILE A 255 3.10 -1.76 7.94
N GLY A 256 3.87 -1.03 7.14
CA GLY A 256 4.17 -1.39 5.75
C GLY A 256 5.06 -2.63 5.60
N PHE A 257 5.97 -2.90 6.56
CA PHE A 257 6.97 -3.96 6.42
C PHE A 257 6.84 -5.12 7.43
N GLN A 258 6.06 -4.97 8.50
CA GLN A 258 5.90 -6.02 9.51
C GLN A 258 4.44 -6.49 9.61
N ILE A 259 3.46 -5.60 9.76
CA ILE A 259 2.05 -5.93 9.93
C ILE A 259 1.40 -6.27 8.58
N GLY A 260 1.42 -5.36 7.62
CA GLY A 260 0.79 -5.50 6.31
C GLY A 260 1.23 -6.73 5.52
N PRO A 261 2.54 -7.03 5.40
CA PRO A 261 2.99 -8.24 4.70
C PRO A 261 2.48 -9.56 5.29
N ARG A 262 2.20 -9.61 6.60
CA ARG A 262 1.60 -10.80 7.25
C ARG A 262 0.11 -10.89 6.95
N LEU A 263 -0.63 -9.80 7.05
CA LEU A 263 -2.04 -9.75 6.64
C LEU A 263 -2.20 -10.12 5.16
N ASN A 264 -1.35 -9.60 4.29
CA ASN A 264 -1.36 -9.94 2.86
C ASN A 264 -0.97 -11.39 2.57
N ALA A 265 -0.22 -12.04 3.47
CA ALA A 265 0.29 -13.38 3.22
C ALA A 265 -0.83 -14.43 3.09
N GLY A 266 -1.93 -14.28 3.83
CA GLY A 266 -3.12 -15.14 3.70
C GLY A 266 -3.60 -15.18 2.25
N GLY A 267 -4.01 -14.04 1.68
CA GLY A 267 -4.53 -13.94 0.31
C GLY A 267 -3.51 -14.19 -0.80
N ARG A 268 -2.21 -14.26 -0.48
CA ARG A 268 -1.15 -14.58 -1.44
C ARG A 268 -0.75 -16.04 -1.47
N MET A 269 -0.85 -16.74 -0.36
CA MET A 269 -0.34 -18.11 -0.21
C MET A 269 -1.45 -19.13 -0.01
N GLU A 270 -2.58 -18.73 0.59
CA GLU A 270 -3.68 -19.62 0.93
C GLU A 270 -5.04 -18.92 0.82
N SER A 271 -5.50 -18.22 1.86
CA SER A 271 -6.80 -17.54 1.88
C SER A 271 -6.75 -16.24 2.69
N ALA A 272 -7.35 -15.18 2.15
CA ALA A 272 -7.53 -13.91 2.86
C ALA A 272 -8.46 -14.01 4.08
N GLU A 273 -9.31 -15.06 4.15
CA GLU A 273 -10.18 -15.30 5.29
C GLU A 273 -9.41 -15.46 6.61
N ILE A 274 -8.16 -15.95 6.57
CA ILE A 274 -7.33 -16.09 7.77
C ILE A 274 -7.09 -14.72 8.39
N SER A 275 -6.79 -13.73 7.57
CA SER A 275 -6.57 -12.35 8.01
C SER A 275 -7.86 -11.69 8.48
N LEU A 276 -8.98 -11.92 7.80
CA LEU A 276 -10.29 -11.44 8.23
C LEU A 276 -10.67 -12.04 9.60
N LYS A 277 -10.55 -13.35 9.78
CA LYS A 277 -10.82 -14.03 11.05
C LYS A 277 -9.93 -13.50 12.16
N LEU A 278 -8.64 -13.27 11.89
CA LEU A 278 -7.73 -12.67 12.86
C LEU A 278 -8.20 -11.29 13.33
N LEU A 279 -8.53 -10.39 12.39
CA LEU A 279 -8.97 -9.03 12.73
C LEU A 279 -10.31 -9.00 13.48
N MET A 280 -11.18 -9.97 13.24
CA MET A 280 -12.50 -10.10 13.87
C MET A 280 -12.50 -10.94 15.15
N SER A 281 -11.43 -11.69 15.44
CA SER A 281 -11.34 -12.56 16.60
C SER A 281 -11.48 -11.77 17.91
N LYS A 282 -12.25 -12.30 18.84
CA LYS A 282 -12.43 -11.78 20.21
C LYS A 282 -11.67 -12.62 21.25
N GLU A 283 -11.28 -13.84 20.88
CA GLU A 283 -10.62 -14.79 21.75
C GLU A 283 -9.11 -14.80 21.51
N ARG A 284 -8.33 -14.59 22.56
CA ARG A 284 -6.88 -14.49 22.47
C ARG A 284 -6.21 -15.77 21.95
N ALA A 285 -6.73 -16.94 22.33
CA ALA A 285 -6.17 -18.22 21.89
C ALA A 285 -6.33 -18.42 20.38
N GLU A 286 -7.51 -18.11 19.84
CA GLU A 286 -7.78 -18.14 18.41
C GLU A 286 -6.92 -17.13 17.66
N ALA A 287 -6.86 -15.88 18.15
CA ALA A 287 -6.04 -14.84 17.53
C ALA A 287 -4.55 -15.21 17.50
N ALA A 288 -4.03 -15.84 18.56
CA ALA A 288 -2.64 -16.30 18.60
C ALA A 288 -2.37 -17.36 17.53
N MET A 289 -3.27 -18.34 17.36
CA MET A 289 -3.14 -19.38 16.33
C MET A 289 -3.16 -18.78 14.92
N LEU A 290 -4.10 -17.88 14.63
CA LEU A 290 -4.22 -17.23 13.33
C LEU A 290 -3.02 -16.31 13.03
N ALA A 291 -2.50 -15.60 14.04
CA ALA A 291 -1.32 -14.75 13.89
C ALA A 291 -0.05 -15.56 13.59
N GLU A 292 0.15 -16.70 14.28
CA GLU A 292 1.28 -17.62 13.98
C GLU A 292 1.13 -18.23 12.57
N GLU A 293 -0.08 -18.56 12.14
CA GLU A 293 -0.33 -19.05 10.79
C GLU A 293 0.02 -18.00 9.72
N LEU A 294 -0.42 -16.75 9.87
CA LEU A 294 -0.04 -15.67 8.96
C LEU A 294 1.47 -15.39 8.97
N ASN A 295 2.13 -15.54 10.12
CA ASN A 295 3.56 -15.40 10.21
C ASN A 295 4.29 -16.53 9.45
N ARG A 296 3.79 -17.78 9.54
CA ARG A 296 4.28 -18.93 8.76
C ARG A 296 4.14 -18.69 7.26
N LEU A 297 2.93 -18.33 6.81
CA LEU A 297 2.63 -18.02 5.40
C LEU A 297 3.50 -16.87 4.86
N ASN A 298 3.73 -15.83 5.67
CA ASN A 298 4.65 -14.75 5.30
C ASN A 298 6.10 -15.23 5.17
N GLY A 299 6.53 -16.17 6.01
CA GLY A 299 7.82 -16.84 5.90
C GLY A 299 7.95 -17.62 4.59
N GLU A 300 6.96 -18.41 4.23
CA GLU A 300 6.89 -19.18 2.98
C GLU A 300 6.90 -18.26 1.76
N ARG A 301 6.08 -17.21 1.77
CA ARG A 301 6.06 -16.18 0.73
C ARG A 301 7.46 -15.57 0.50
N ARG A 302 8.17 -15.21 1.59
CA ARG A 302 9.53 -14.65 1.51
C ARG A 302 10.53 -15.65 0.95
N THR A 303 10.41 -16.92 1.33
CA THR A 303 11.26 -18.00 0.82
C THR A 303 11.02 -18.23 -0.68
N ALA A 304 9.75 -18.33 -1.11
CA ALA A 304 9.39 -18.47 -2.51
C ALA A 304 9.86 -17.28 -3.36
N GLN A 305 9.69 -16.06 -2.84
CA GLN A 305 10.18 -14.84 -3.51
C GLN A 305 11.71 -14.85 -3.68
N ARG A 306 12.46 -15.23 -2.63
CA ARG A 306 13.93 -15.27 -2.68
C ARG A 306 14.41 -16.32 -3.66
N ALA A 307 13.88 -17.54 -3.61
CA ALA A 307 14.24 -18.61 -4.53
C ALA A 307 14.01 -18.19 -6.00
N ALA A 308 12.86 -17.60 -6.30
CA ALA A 308 12.57 -17.11 -7.66
C ALA A 308 13.56 -16.01 -8.10
N LEU A 309 13.90 -15.06 -7.24
CA LEU A 309 14.86 -13.99 -7.57
C LEU A 309 16.29 -14.53 -7.79
N GLU A 310 16.69 -15.64 -7.16
CA GLU A 310 17.96 -16.30 -7.37
C GLU A 310 18.02 -17.08 -8.69
N GLU A 311 16.88 -17.58 -9.19
CA GLU A 311 16.76 -18.29 -10.47
C GLU A 311 16.71 -17.35 -11.67
N ILE A 312 16.23 -16.10 -11.49
CA ILE A 312 15.99 -15.18 -12.61
C ILE A 312 17.31 -14.65 -13.17
N LEU A 313 17.57 -14.95 -14.42
CA LEU A 313 18.64 -14.35 -15.21
C LEU A 313 18.10 -13.15 -15.97
N VAL A 314 18.64 -11.98 -15.68
CA VAL A 314 18.23 -10.72 -16.31
C VAL A 314 19.17 -10.41 -17.47
N ASP A 315 18.61 -10.24 -18.65
CA ASP A 315 19.33 -9.82 -19.85
C ASP A 315 19.41 -8.27 -19.96
N ASN A 316 19.94 -7.78 -21.10
CA ASN A 316 20.10 -6.35 -21.34
C ASN A 316 18.89 -5.71 -22.07
N GLU A 317 17.78 -6.44 -22.21
CA GLU A 317 16.57 -5.90 -22.83
C GLU A 317 15.95 -4.78 -21.97
N PRO A 318 15.37 -3.72 -22.57
CA PRO A 318 14.81 -2.60 -21.81
C PRO A 318 13.64 -2.98 -20.90
N VAL A 319 12.86 -4.01 -21.27
CA VAL A 319 11.81 -4.59 -20.44
C VAL A 319 12.22 -5.99 -20.01
N ILE A 320 12.29 -6.23 -18.72
CA ILE A 320 12.61 -7.56 -18.17
C ILE A 320 11.38 -8.46 -18.33
N VAL A 321 11.55 -9.62 -18.98
CA VAL A 321 10.52 -10.66 -19.03
C VAL A 321 11.12 -11.96 -18.50
N ALA A 322 10.67 -12.38 -17.34
CA ALA A 322 11.10 -13.60 -16.68
C ALA A 322 9.93 -14.59 -16.55
N ALA A 323 10.19 -15.86 -16.83
CA ALA A 323 9.19 -16.92 -16.74
C ALA A 323 9.78 -18.15 -16.03
N GLY A 324 8.99 -18.77 -15.17
CA GLY A 324 9.44 -19.94 -14.41
C GLY A 324 8.27 -20.65 -13.71
N ASN A 325 8.60 -21.67 -12.93
CA ASN A 325 7.63 -22.40 -12.12
C ASN A 325 7.53 -21.78 -10.72
N TRP A 326 6.97 -20.57 -10.65
CA TRP A 326 6.86 -19.81 -9.42
C TRP A 326 5.41 -19.65 -8.97
N HIS A 327 5.19 -19.59 -7.67
CA HIS A 327 3.87 -19.44 -7.08
C HIS A 327 3.21 -18.12 -7.54
N GLU A 328 1.98 -18.17 -8.04
CA GLU A 328 1.25 -17.02 -8.60
C GLU A 328 1.18 -15.84 -7.62
N GLY A 329 0.97 -16.10 -6.34
CA GLY A 329 0.85 -15.08 -5.29
C GLY A 329 2.08 -14.20 -5.04
N VAL A 330 3.28 -14.59 -5.58
CA VAL A 330 4.52 -13.81 -5.41
C VAL A 330 4.99 -13.09 -6.69
N LEU A 331 4.40 -13.36 -7.85
CA LEU A 331 4.86 -12.83 -9.14
C LEU A 331 4.93 -11.29 -9.17
N GLY A 332 3.88 -10.62 -8.68
CA GLY A 332 3.84 -9.16 -8.62
C GLY A 332 4.88 -8.56 -7.66
N ILE A 333 5.23 -9.27 -6.58
CA ILE A 333 6.27 -8.83 -5.65
C ILE A 333 7.65 -9.00 -6.29
N ILE A 334 7.88 -10.11 -7.01
CA ILE A 334 9.12 -10.35 -7.74
C ILE A 334 9.30 -9.28 -8.82
N ALA A 335 8.26 -9.00 -9.61
CA ALA A 335 8.30 -7.94 -10.62
C ALA A 335 8.68 -6.58 -10.00
N GLY A 336 8.06 -6.21 -8.88
CA GLY A 336 8.42 -4.98 -8.15
C GLY A 336 9.88 -4.95 -7.71
N ARG A 337 10.42 -6.08 -7.20
CA ARG A 337 11.83 -6.16 -6.80
C ARG A 337 12.80 -6.09 -7.97
N LEU A 338 12.43 -6.63 -9.14
CA LEU A 338 13.23 -6.49 -10.35
C LEU A 338 13.26 -5.02 -10.81
N VAL A 339 12.11 -4.34 -10.81
CA VAL A 339 12.02 -2.91 -11.12
C VAL A 339 12.87 -2.08 -10.16
N GLU A 340 12.76 -2.30 -8.87
CA GLU A 340 13.55 -1.61 -7.84
C GLU A 340 15.06 -1.79 -8.07
N LYS A 341 15.50 -3.02 -8.35
CA LYS A 341 16.92 -3.37 -8.50
C LYS A 341 17.51 -2.89 -9.83
N TYR A 342 16.78 -3.10 -10.94
CA TYR A 342 17.32 -2.88 -12.29
C TYR A 342 16.85 -1.58 -12.94
N ARG A 343 15.90 -0.87 -12.31
CA ARG A 343 15.36 0.41 -12.83
C ARG A 343 14.83 0.28 -14.27
N ARG A 344 14.16 -0.84 -14.53
CA ARG A 344 13.51 -1.17 -15.81
C ARG A 344 12.14 -1.79 -15.55
N PRO A 345 11.15 -1.61 -16.44
CA PRO A 345 9.88 -2.34 -16.34
C PRO A 345 10.11 -3.84 -16.33
N ALA A 346 9.28 -4.59 -15.61
CA ALA A 346 9.43 -6.03 -15.47
C ALA A 346 8.09 -6.76 -15.53
N PHE A 347 8.05 -7.86 -16.30
CA PHE A 347 6.99 -8.87 -16.30
C PHE A 347 7.54 -10.17 -15.72
N VAL A 348 6.84 -10.74 -14.76
CA VAL A 348 7.18 -12.02 -14.12
C VAL A 348 6.01 -12.97 -14.29
N LEU A 349 6.26 -14.14 -14.86
CA LEU A 349 5.28 -15.09 -15.34
C LEU A 349 5.46 -16.44 -14.64
N GLY A 350 4.39 -16.97 -14.05
CA GLY A 350 4.33 -18.32 -13.48
C GLY A 350 3.62 -19.28 -14.44
N GLU A 351 4.16 -20.47 -14.61
CA GLU A 351 3.58 -21.51 -15.48
C GLU A 351 2.55 -22.36 -14.72
N THR A 352 1.39 -22.55 -15.32
CA THR A 352 0.38 -23.50 -14.86
C THR A 352 -0.28 -24.14 -16.09
N GLU A 353 -0.15 -25.46 -16.26
CA GLU A 353 -0.82 -26.24 -17.32
C GLU A 353 -0.60 -25.68 -18.75
N GLY A 354 0.62 -25.26 -19.06
CA GLY A 354 0.97 -24.74 -20.38
C GLY A 354 0.53 -23.30 -20.65
N ILE A 355 0.03 -22.63 -19.62
CA ILE A 355 -0.35 -21.21 -19.62
C ILE A 355 0.55 -20.45 -18.65
N TYR A 356 1.04 -19.31 -19.09
CA TYR A 356 1.67 -18.35 -18.22
C TYR A 356 0.65 -17.34 -17.72
N LYS A 357 0.55 -17.20 -16.40
CA LYS A 357 -0.07 -16.07 -15.74
C LYS A 357 1.03 -15.20 -15.13
N GLY A 358 0.92 -13.89 -15.23
CA GLY A 358 1.96 -13.02 -14.75
C GLY A 358 1.51 -11.66 -14.28
N SER A 359 2.46 -10.95 -13.70
CA SER A 359 2.29 -9.58 -13.26
C SER A 359 3.38 -8.70 -13.83
N GLY A 360 2.98 -7.53 -14.34
CA GLY A 360 3.88 -6.46 -14.76
C GLY A 360 3.99 -5.36 -13.70
N ARG A 361 5.16 -4.75 -13.62
CA ARG A 361 5.43 -3.52 -12.86
C ARG A 361 6.20 -2.55 -13.75
N SER A 362 5.80 -1.28 -13.70
CA SER A 362 6.39 -0.24 -14.52
C SER A 362 7.60 0.42 -13.86
N PHE A 363 8.34 1.15 -14.66
CA PHE A 363 9.37 2.09 -14.24
C PHE A 363 9.31 3.35 -15.10
N GLY A 364 9.36 4.51 -14.44
CA GLY A 364 9.32 5.80 -15.13
C GLY A 364 8.05 6.01 -15.94
N ASP A 365 8.20 6.54 -17.15
CA ASP A 365 7.09 6.90 -18.04
C ASP A 365 6.51 5.71 -18.85
N PHE A 366 6.97 4.49 -18.63
CA PHE A 366 6.47 3.33 -19.35
C PHE A 366 5.09 2.90 -18.86
N ASN A 367 4.04 3.16 -19.64
CA ASN A 367 2.67 2.82 -19.30
C ASN A 367 2.34 1.36 -19.65
N LEU A 368 2.13 0.52 -18.62
CA LEU A 368 1.83 -0.91 -18.80
C LEU A 368 0.46 -1.16 -19.44
N ALA A 369 -0.54 -0.34 -19.17
CA ALA A 369 -1.87 -0.52 -19.79
C ALA A 369 -1.80 -0.31 -21.31
N GLU A 370 -1.05 0.70 -21.76
CA GLU A 370 -0.81 0.92 -23.20
C GLU A 370 0.08 -0.19 -23.81
N ALA A 371 1.09 -0.63 -23.07
CA ALA A 371 1.95 -1.73 -23.52
C ALA A 371 1.14 -3.01 -23.75
N ILE A 372 0.24 -3.40 -22.83
CA ILE A 372 -0.63 -4.57 -22.99
C ILE A 372 -1.53 -4.44 -24.22
N LYS A 373 -2.12 -3.27 -24.46
CA LYS A 373 -2.93 -3.01 -25.65
C LYS A 373 -2.10 -3.20 -26.93
N ALA A 374 -0.87 -2.67 -26.94
CA ALA A 374 0.02 -2.76 -28.09
C ALA A 374 0.46 -4.20 -28.44
N VAL A 375 0.58 -5.08 -27.43
CA VAL A 375 1.01 -6.46 -27.61
C VAL A 375 -0.12 -7.50 -27.45
N ASN A 376 -1.38 -7.05 -27.51
CA ASN A 376 -2.57 -7.87 -27.24
C ASN A 376 -2.65 -9.16 -28.05
N GLU A 377 -2.13 -9.18 -29.28
CA GLU A 377 -2.09 -10.38 -30.14
C GLU A 377 -1.24 -11.53 -29.57
N THR A 378 -0.38 -11.26 -28.59
CA THR A 378 0.46 -12.27 -27.91
C THR A 378 -0.17 -12.79 -26.62
N LEU A 379 -1.33 -12.25 -26.23
CA LEU A 379 -1.99 -12.52 -24.96
C LEU A 379 -3.29 -13.30 -25.15
N ILE A 380 -3.61 -14.17 -24.21
CA ILE A 380 -4.96 -14.74 -24.03
C ILE A 380 -5.84 -13.69 -23.33
N GLY A 381 -5.26 -12.87 -22.48
CA GLY A 381 -5.92 -11.79 -21.76
C GLY A 381 -4.94 -11.03 -20.92
N GLY A 382 -5.32 -9.85 -20.51
CA GLY A 382 -4.51 -8.98 -19.66
C GLY A 382 -5.22 -7.66 -19.41
N GLY A 383 -4.79 -6.96 -18.36
CA GLY A 383 -5.32 -5.66 -17.99
C GLY A 383 -4.61 -5.09 -16.80
N GLY A 384 -4.91 -3.83 -16.50
CA GLY A 384 -4.31 -3.11 -15.38
C GLY A 384 -4.20 -1.62 -15.68
N HIS A 385 -3.34 -0.98 -14.91
CA HIS A 385 -3.09 0.46 -14.94
C HIS A 385 -1.68 0.78 -15.47
N ALA A 386 -1.34 2.06 -15.52
CA ALA A 386 -0.02 2.49 -15.99
C ALA A 386 1.13 1.85 -15.19
N ALA A 387 1.00 1.71 -13.86
CA ALA A 387 2.06 1.22 -12.97
C ALA A 387 2.10 -0.30 -12.77
N ALA A 388 0.97 -0.99 -12.90
CA ALA A 388 0.84 -2.41 -12.62
C ALA A 388 -0.20 -3.08 -13.51
N CYS A 389 0.07 -4.33 -13.91
CA CYS A 389 -0.84 -5.10 -14.75
C CYS A 389 -0.77 -6.60 -14.46
N GLY A 390 -1.84 -7.31 -14.90
CA GLY A 390 -1.87 -8.75 -15.02
C GLY A 390 -1.83 -9.17 -16.49
N VAL A 391 -1.18 -10.28 -16.81
CA VAL A 391 -1.12 -10.85 -18.17
C VAL A 391 -1.33 -12.35 -18.15
N LYS A 392 -1.95 -12.88 -19.22
CA LYS A 392 -2.13 -14.32 -19.44
C LYS A 392 -1.77 -14.63 -20.89
N LEU A 393 -0.89 -15.59 -21.11
CA LEU A 393 -0.44 -15.99 -22.44
C LEU A 393 -0.16 -17.49 -22.50
N LYS A 394 -0.13 -18.04 -23.73
CA LYS A 394 0.27 -19.44 -23.94
C LYS A 394 1.79 -19.56 -23.79
N LYS A 395 2.26 -20.73 -23.34
CA LYS A 395 3.69 -21.01 -23.19
C LYS A 395 4.48 -20.79 -24.49
N GLU A 396 3.90 -21.16 -25.60
CA GLU A 396 4.48 -21.03 -26.96
C GLU A 396 4.64 -19.56 -27.39
N ASP A 397 3.82 -18.65 -26.88
CA ASP A 397 3.87 -17.22 -27.23
C ASP A 397 4.86 -16.40 -26.36
N LEU A 398 5.55 -17.01 -25.39
CA LEU A 398 6.45 -16.30 -24.48
C LEU A 398 7.52 -15.46 -25.21
N MET A 399 8.20 -16.06 -26.19
CA MET A 399 9.26 -15.34 -26.91
C MET A 399 8.69 -14.21 -27.77
N ARG A 400 7.53 -14.45 -28.40
CA ARG A 400 6.82 -13.44 -29.19
C ARG A 400 6.37 -12.27 -28.31
N PHE A 401 5.83 -12.55 -27.12
CA PHE A 401 5.48 -11.51 -26.14
C PHE A 401 6.71 -10.70 -25.72
N LYS A 402 7.82 -11.38 -25.38
CA LYS A 402 9.06 -10.71 -24.97
C LYS A 402 9.60 -9.79 -26.07
N GLU A 403 9.63 -10.23 -27.31
CA GLU A 403 10.07 -9.43 -28.45
C GLU A 403 9.14 -8.23 -28.67
N ALA A 404 7.82 -8.46 -28.68
CA ALA A 404 6.83 -7.42 -28.93
C ALA A 404 6.86 -6.31 -27.88
N VAL A 405 6.92 -6.64 -26.57
CA VAL A 405 6.95 -5.62 -25.51
C VAL A 405 8.25 -4.81 -25.52
N ASN A 406 9.38 -5.44 -25.85
CA ASN A 406 10.65 -4.75 -25.97
C ASN A 406 10.71 -3.85 -27.22
N GLN A 407 10.13 -4.30 -28.35
CA GLN A 407 9.97 -3.48 -29.54
C GLN A 407 9.07 -2.26 -29.28
N TYR A 408 7.95 -2.46 -28.58
CA TYR A 408 7.06 -1.38 -28.16
C TYR A 408 7.80 -0.36 -27.30
N TYR A 409 8.55 -0.80 -26.28
CA TYR A 409 9.35 0.09 -25.44
C TYR A 409 10.31 0.97 -26.27
N ARG A 410 11.05 0.35 -27.21
CA ARG A 410 12.00 1.09 -28.09
C ARG A 410 11.29 2.11 -28.97
N SER A 411 10.04 1.86 -29.37
CA SER A 411 9.26 2.78 -30.22
C SER A 411 8.84 4.06 -29.47
N LEU A 412 8.81 4.04 -28.15
CA LEU A 412 8.39 5.18 -27.33
C LEU A 412 9.47 6.24 -27.15
N ASN A 413 10.76 5.95 -27.50
CA ASN A 413 11.89 6.86 -27.35
C ASN A 413 11.96 7.53 -25.96
N LEU A 414 11.82 6.76 -24.89
CA LEU A 414 11.84 7.23 -23.51
C LEU A 414 13.27 7.65 -23.12
N THR A 415 13.62 8.91 -23.31
CA THR A 415 15.00 9.45 -23.17
C THR A 415 15.31 9.99 -21.77
N GLU A 416 14.28 10.27 -20.94
CA GLU A 416 14.44 10.95 -19.65
C GLU A 416 14.22 10.05 -18.44
N GLN A 417 14.51 8.74 -18.56
CA GLN A 417 14.30 7.80 -17.45
C GLN A 417 15.25 8.07 -16.26
N GLU A 418 16.39 8.72 -16.51
CA GLU A 418 17.39 9.06 -15.48
C GLU A 418 16.83 10.00 -14.40
N LYS A 419 15.88 10.87 -14.74
CA LYS A 419 15.20 11.76 -13.76
C LYS A 419 14.54 11.01 -12.59
N TYR A 420 14.12 9.76 -12.81
CA TYR A 420 13.53 8.92 -11.76
C TYR A 420 14.56 8.24 -10.85
N LEU A 421 15.85 8.41 -11.14
CA LEU A 421 16.94 7.92 -10.32
C LEU A 421 17.46 8.98 -9.35
N GLU A 422 17.08 10.23 -9.54
CA GLU A 422 17.53 11.34 -8.71
C GLU A 422 16.77 11.37 -7.39
N VAL A 423 17.51 11.55 -6.32
CA VAL A 423 16.99 11.83 -4.99
C VAL A 423 16.96 13.34 -4.83
N THR A 424 15.78 13.87 -4.54
CA THR A 424 15.62 15.31 -4.26
C THR A 424 15.63 15.51 -2.74
N GLU A 425 16.53 16.36 -2.28
CA GLU A 425 16.65 16.74 -0.88
C GLU A 425 15.55 17.72 -0.46
N ASP A 426 15.18 17.69 0.82
CA ASP A 426 14.37 18.73 1.45
C ASP A 426 15.24 19.91 1.86
N ILE A 427 16.44 19.61 2.34
CA ILE A 427 17.37 20.62 2.84
C ILE A 427 18.82 20.18 2.73
N GLN A 428 19.69 21.11 2.39
CA GLN A 428 21.13 20.98 2.50
C GLN A 428 21.56 21.36 3.92
N VAL A 429 22.43 20.57 4.53
CA VAL A 429 22.95 20.79 5.89
C VAL A 429 24.45 21.03 5.84
N ASP A 430 24.89 22.09 6.49
CA ASP A 430 26.28 22.49 6.50
C ASP A 430 27.13 21.70 7.52
N SER A 431 26.56 21.35 8.65
CA SER A 431 27.25 20.64 9.72
C SER A 431 26.55 19.37 10.18
N LEU A 432 27.29 18.26 10.33
CA LEU A 432 26.77 17.01 10.92
C LEU A 432 26.34 17.18 12.40
N ALA A 433 26.81 18.21 13.08
CA ALA A 433 26.40 18.48 14.46
C ALA A 433 24.94 18.95 14.60
N GLU A 434 24.33 19.43 13.52
CA GLU A 434 22.93 19.85 13.49
C GLU A 434 21.96 18.67 13.37
N LEU A 435 22.46 17.48 13.01
CA LEU A 435 21.68 16.25 12.86
C LEU A 435 21.60 15.50 14.20
N ASP A 436 20.89 16.07 15.15
CA ASP A 436 20.79 15.58 16.52
C ASP A 436 19.42 14.98 16.87
N VAL A 437 19.26 14.59 18.13
CA VAL A 437 18.02 14.00 18.64
C VAL A 437 16.87 15.02 18.67
N ASP A 438 17.19 16.27 18.96
CA ASP A 438 16.16 17.33 19.07
C ASP A 438 15.55 17.60 17.69
N LEU A 439 16.36 17.68 16.64
CA LEU A 439 15.89 17.79 15.24
C LEU A 439 15.03 16.58 14.85
N TYR A 440 15.46 15.35 15.18
CA TYR A 440 14.67 14.16 14.90
C TYR A 440 13.30 14.19 15.59
N GLU A 441 13.27 14.61 16.86
CA GLU A 441 12.01 14.73 17.61
C GLU A 441 11.10 15.82 17.05
N GLU A 442 11.65 16.96 16.62
CA GLU A 442 10.89 17.99 15.89
C GLU A 442 10.26 17.43 14.60
N MET A 443 11.02 16.70 13.79
CA MET A 443 10.51 16.10 12.55
C MET A 443 9.45 15.01 12.79
N SER A 444 9.45 14.38 13.95
CA SER A 444 8.49 13.33 14.29
C SER A 444 7.02 13.80 14.23
N VAL A 445 6.77 15.10 14.32
CA VAL A 445 5.40 15.67 14.19
C VAL A 445 4.85 15.53 12.75
N LEU A 446 5.72 15.32 11.76
CA LEU A 446 5.31 15.06 10.36
C LEU A 446 4.74 13.64 10.17
N GLN A 447 4.95 12.72 11.11
CA GLN A 447 4.42 11.36 11.03
C GLN A 447 2.87 11.34 11.05
N PRO A 448 2.24 10.28 10.45
CA PRO A 448 2.86 9.15 9.75
C PRO A 448 3.42 9.52 8.37
N PHE A 449 4.57 8.95 8.02
CA PHE A 449 5.15 9.08 6.69
C PHE A 449 4.49 8.08 5.71
N GLY A 450 4.54 8.42 4.42
CA GLY A 450 3.98 7.61 3.33
C GLY A 450 4.14 8.30 1.98
N GLN A 451 3.42 7.85 0.97
CA GLN A 451 3.43 8.49 -0.34
C GLN A 451 2.94 9.94 -0.23
N GLY A 452 3.63 10.89 -0.85
CA GLY A 452 3.30 12.33 -0.76
C GLY A 452 3.73 13.01 0.55
N ASN A 453 4.13 12.25 1.58
CA ASN A 453 4.73 12.74 2.82
C ASN A 453 5.90 11.84 3.23
N ALA A 454 6.97 11.85 2.44
CA ALA A 454 8.17 11.06 2.70
C ALA A 454 8.94 11.56 3.93
N GLU A 455 9.79 10.68 4.49
CA GLU A 455 10.77 11.13 5.50
C GLU A 455 11.65 12.24 4.92
N PRO A 456 11.97 13.30 5.71
CA PRO A 456 12.84 14.37 5.23
C PRO A 456 14.20 13.86 4.78
N ILE A 457 14.66 14.37 3.64
CA ILE A 457 15.93 14.02 3.01
C ILE A 457 16.90 15.17 3.18
N PHE A 458 18.06 14.85 3.75
CA PHE A 458 19.15 15.79 3.98
C PHE A 458 20.25 15.56 2.96
N GLU A 459 20.75 16.64 2.36
CA GLU A 459 21.94 16.62 1.54
C GLU A 459 23.15 17.13 2.32
N LEU A 460 24.23 16.38 2.25
CA LEU A 460 25.53 16.71 2.84
C LEU A 460 26.54 16.86 1.70
N LEU A 461 26.93 18.07 1.39
CA LEU A 461 27.94 18.34 0.35
C LEU A 461 29.36 18.09 0.89
N ASN A 462 30.26 17.69 0.00
CA ASN A 462 31.70 17.58 0.24
C ASN A 462 32.06 16.73 1.46
N THR A 463 31.32 15.65 1.70
CA THR A 463 31.47 14.75 2.83
C THR A 463 32.52 13.66 2.53
N LYS A 464 33.43 13.38 3.46
CA LYS A 464 34.39 12.29 3.35
C LYS A 464 33.83 11.00 3.94
N ILE A 465 34.23 9.87 3.35
CA ILE A 465 33.94 8.54 3.87
C ILE A 465 35.15 8.03 4.64
N LYS A 466 35.11 8.09 5.96
CA LYS A 466 36.23 7.70 6.83
C LYS A 466 36.39 6.20 7.00
N PHE A 467 35.27 5.49 7.19
CA PHE A 467 35.23 4.05 7.35
C PHE A 467 34.01 3.46 6.62
N VAL A 468 34.21 2.24 6.10
CA VAL A 468 33.15 1.41 5.50
C VAL A 468 33.23 0.03 6.16
N GLU A 469 32.14 -0.40 6.76
CA GLU A 469 32.00 -1.72 7.39
C GLU A 469 30.91 -2.51 6.68
N THR A 470 31.18 -3.78 6.37
CA THR A 470 30.15 -4.68 5.82
C THR A 470 29.37 -5.33 6.96
N LEU A 471 28.03 -5.39 6.80
CA LEU A 471 27.13 -5.94 7.80
C LEU A 471 26.33 -7.14 7.24
N GLY A 472 25.91 -8.01 8.18
CA GLY A 472 25.11 -9.20 7.88
C GLY A 472 25.93 -10.38 7.38
N ALA A 473 25.37 -11.58 7.50
CA ALA A 473 26.03 -12.84 7.11
C ALA A 473 26.38 -12.90 5.61
N GLU A 474 25.54 -12.30 4.77
CA GLU A 474 25.73 -12.26 3.31
C GLU A 474 26.57 -11.06 2.85
N LYS A 475 27.03 -10.20 3.78
CA LYS A 475 27.84 -8.99 3.51
C LYS A 475 27.21 -8.05 2.45
N LYS A 476 25.89 -8.01 2.37
CA LYS A 476 25.13 -7.17 1.42
C LYS A 476 24.78 -5.77 1.95
N HIS A 477 25.05 -5.52 3.23
CA HIS A 477 24.73 -4.24 3.88
C HIS A 477 26.03 -3.52 4.21
N LEU A 478 25.99 -2.18 4.19
CA LEU A 478 27.13 -1.34 4.53
C LEU A 478 26.77 -0.38 5.66
N LYS A 479 27.78 -0.08 6.46
CA LYS A 479 27.76 1.02 7.42
C LYS A 479 28.92 1.94 7.12
N PHE A 480 28.57 3.17 6.80
CA PHE A 480 29.52 4.23 6.55
C PHE A 480 29.74 5.06 7.82
N THR A 481 30.96 5.50 8.03
CA THR A 481 31.26 6.62 8.92
C THR A 481 31.59 7.83 8.05
N LEU A 482 30.67 8.74 7.99
CA LEU A 482 30.80 10.02 7.29
C LEU A 482 31.58 11.00 8.16
N GLU A 483 32.39 11.85 7.53
CA GLU A 483 33.15 12.93 8.19
C GLU A 483 32.95 14.24 7.45
N LYS A 484 32.55 15.26 8.18
CA LYS A 484 32.47 16.66 7.69
C LYS A 484 32.84 17.59 8.84
N ASP A 485 33.78 18.50 8.60
CA ASP A 485 34.26 19.50 9.56
C ASP A 485 34.66 18.93 10.93
N GLY A 486 35.31 17.76 10.93
CA GLY A 486 35.76 17.08 12.13
C GLY A 486 34.67 16.30 12.90
N ASN A 487 33.41 16.43 12.48
CA ASN A 487 32.30 15.66 13.04
C ASN A 487 32.14 14.31 12.33
N LEU A 488 31.74 13.28 13.06
CA LEU A 488 31.50 11.94 12.54
C LEU A 488 30.02 11.58 12.65
N PHE A 489 29.48 10.97 11.59
CA PHE A 489 28.10 10.53 11.56
C PHE A 489 27.97 9.14 10.91
N LYS A 490 27.10 8.29 11.43
CA LYS A 490 26.90 6.93 10.94
C LYS A 490 25.75 6.88 9.94
N ALA A 491 26.00 6.27 8.78
CA ALA A 491 24.99 6.04 7.76
C ALA A 491 24.92 4.55 7.41
N LEU A 492 23.72 3.99 7.48
CA LEU A 492 23.43 2.59 7.20
C LEU A 492 22.82 2.44 5.82
N VAL A 493 23.17 1.40 5.10
CA VAL A 493 22.49 1.02 3.87
C VAL A 493 22.24 -0.48 3.84
N PHE A 494 21.00 -0.86 3.57
CA PHE A 494 20.59 -2.24 3.38
C PHE A 494 20.58 -2.59 1.91
N ASN A 495 21.13 -3.76 1.54
CA ASN A 495 21.27 -4.20 0.14
C ASN A 495 21.98 -3.16 -0.72
N ALA A 496 23.19 -2.79 -0.28
CA ALA A 496 24.01 -1.76 -0.92
C ALA A 496 24.26 -2.08 -2.39
N ARG A 497 24.36 -1.04 -3.21
CA ARG A 497 24.75 -1.15 -4.62
C ARG A 497 26.19 -1.61 -4.72
N GLU A 498 26.51 -2.35 -5.76
CA GLU A 498 27.85 -2.93 -5.95
C GLU A 498 28.95 -1.87 -5.99
N GLU A 499 28.67 -0.74 -6.63
CA GLU A 499 29.57 0.42 -6.73
C GLU A 499 29.94 1.03 -5.37
N TRP A 500 29.09 0.89 -4.34
CA TRP A 500 29.32 1.48 -3.01
C TRP A 500 30.31 0.68 -2.14
N PHE A 501 30.65 -0.54 -2.55
CA PHE A 501 31.67 -1.35 -1.86
C PHE A 501 33.10 -0.88 -2.15
N ASN A 502 33.31 -0.13 -3.25
CA ASN A 502 34.62 0.26 -3.75
C ASN A 502 34.76 1.79 -3.92
N LEU A 503 34.19 2.56 -2.99
CA LEU A 503 34.31 4.02 -3.04
C LEU A 503 35.75 4.48 -2.74
N ASP A 504 36.17 5.54 -3.45
CA ASP A 504 37.46 6.18 -3.27
C ASP A 504 37.50 6.95 -1.94
N LYS A 505 38.37 6.53 -1.02
CA LYS A 505 38.47 7.11 0.33
C LYS A 505 39.10 8.50 0.37
N ASP A 506 39.81 8.86 -0.68
CA ASP A 506 40.45 10.17 -0.79
C ASP A 506 39.55 11.22 -1.45
N ALA A 507 38.41 10.78 -2.02
CA ALA A 507 37.43 11.66 -2.64
C ALA A 507 36.43 12.21 -1.62
N THR A 508 35.77 13.31 -1.99
CA THR A 508 34.58 13.83 -1.32
C THR A 508 33.32 13.46 -2.10
N TYR A 509 32.22 13.39 -1.37
CA TYR A 509 30.93 12.96 -1.91
C TYR A 509 29.80 13.85 -1.45
N ASN A 510 28.81 14.05 -2.33
CA ASN A 510 27.52 14.59 -1.97
C ASN A 510 26.61 13.42 -1.58
N VAL A 511 26.05 13.48 -0.40
CA VAL A 511 25.41 12.34 0.26
C VAL A 511 23.99 12.71 0.66
N HIS A 512 23.00 11.92 0.23
CA HIS A 512 21.60 12.06 0.65
C HIS A 512 21.26 11.02 1.70
N ILE A 513 20.67 11.48 2.81
CA ILE A 513 20.34 10.66 3.97
C ILE A 513 18.95 10.98 4.55
N ASN A 514 18.33 9.99 5.19
CA ASN A 514 17.26 10.21 6.19
C ASN A 514 17.82 10.00 7.59
N LEU A 515 17.22 10.62 8.60
CA LEU A 515 17.59 10.40 9.99
C LEU A 515 16.84 9.21 10.59
N VAL A 516 17.52 8.43 11.42
CA VAL A 516 16.96 7.28 12.13
C VAL A 516 17.31 7.39 13.62
N LEU A 517 16.31 7.29 14.50
CA LEU A 517 16.55 7.25 15.92
C LEU A 517 16.95 5.82 16.34
N ASN A 518 18.10 5.71 16.94
CA ASN A 518 18.57 4.48 17.58
C ASN A 518 18.44 4.64 19.10
N GLU A 519 17.65 3.76 19.74
CA GLU A 519 17.51 3.75 21.19
C GLU A 519 18.07 2.44 21.76
N TRP A 520 19.10 2.57 22.57
CA TRP A 520 19.74 1.44 23.21
C TRP A 520 19.91 1.70 24.71
N ARG A 521 19.31 0.84 25.55
CA ARG A 521 19.37 0.95 27.02
C ARG A 521 18.99 2.33 27.55
N GLY A 522 17.97 2.95 26.95
CA GLY A 522 17.48 4.28 27.33
C GLY A 522 18.33 5.46 26.83
N ARG A 523 19.42 5.19 26.08
CA ARG A 523 20.19 6.23 25.40
C ARG A 523 19.73 6.38 23.96
N LYS A 524 19.26 7.57 23.61
CA LYS A 524 18.88 7.95 22.26
C LYS A 524 20.08 8.49 21.50
N THR A 525 20.28 8.04 20.28
CA THR A 525 21.27 8.57 19.33
C THR A 525 20.64 8.63 17.93
N VAL A 526 21.04 9.61 17.14
CA VAL A 526 20.65 9.69 15.74
C VAL A 526 21.73 9.04 14.88
N GLU A 527 21.31 8.19 13.99
CA GLU A 527 22.08 7.64 12.88
C GLU A 527 21.34 8.00 11.59
N SER A 528 21.84 7.58 10.43
CA SER A 528 21.13 7.83 9.19
C SER A 528 20.99 6.58 8.33
N ARG A 529 20.00 6.61 7.44
CA ARG A 529 19.88 5.71 6.31
C ARG A 529 20.41 6.43 5.07
N LEU A 530 21.38 5.85 4.41
CA LEU A 530 21.95 6.38 3.19
C LEU A 530 21.03 6.07 2.01
N LEU A 531 20.70 7.10 1.24
CA LEU A 531 19.84 7.02 0.05
C LEU A 531 20.65 7.09 -1.24
N GLN A 532 21.61 8.01 -1.31
CA GLN A 532 22.44 8.24 -2.50
C GLN A 532 23.82 8.75 -2.11
N ILE A 533 24.83 8.35 -2.89
CA ILE A 533 26.19 8.90 -2.88
C ILE A 533 26.53 9.28 -4.31
N LYS A 534 26.97 10.51 -4.52
CA LYS A 534 27.55 10.99 -5.77
C LYS A 534 28.93 11.59 -5.45
N LYS A 535 29.95 11.34 -6.29
CA LYS A 535 31.25 11.99 -6.13
C LYS A 535 31.06 13.49 -6.32
N SER A 536 31.62 14.30 -5.40
CA SER A 536 31.52 15.75 -5.50
C SER A 536 32.24 16.24 -6.75
N ASP A 537 31.63 17.18 -7.46
CA ASP A 537 32.30 17.85 -8.56
C ASP A 537 33.26 18.90 -7.98
N PRO A 538 34.48 19.07 -8.52
CA PRO A 538 35.40 20.12 -8.05
C PRO A 538 34.87 21.55 -8.15
N SER A 539 33.71 21.73 -8.82
CA SER A 539 33.02 23.02 -8.96
C SER A 539 31.90 23.26 -7.94
N ASP A 540 31.56 22.26 -7.05
CA ASP A 540 30.51 22.35 -6.04
C ASP A 540 31.01 22.98 -4.70
#